data_05a1601fe4e277aaf2f440069e58108c
#
_entry.id   05a1601fe4e277aaf2f440069e58108c
#
_cell.length_a   1.000
_cell.length_b   1.000
_cell.length_c   1.000
_cell.angle_alpha   90.00
_cell.angle_beta   90.00
_cell.angle_gamma   90.00
#
_symmetry.space_group_name_H-M   'P 1'
#
loop_
_entity.id
_entity.type
_entity.pdbx_description
1 polymer ?
#
loop_
_entity_poly.entity_id
_entity_poly.type
_entity_poly.pdbx_seq_one_letter_code
_entity_poly.pdbx_strand_id
1 'polypeptide(L)'
;MEFKVRNIVYAVGGTVIAYGLFRSFKKNLSNLDYQIAAMQLGCSASAVKAVSMIESNGDGFTSTGLVKTRLESQFLARYQNASGKPAKSFLTFASAYAYDQSSAILSTSFGEFQVMGFNYKVAGYSSPQSYYRAVKSSAVSQLNSFVGFCKANKLGPYLRDKNWAAFAYRYNGPGYKANSYDTKLAYWYNKFEN
;
A
#
# COMPACT_ATOMS: atom_id res chain seq x y z
N MET A 1 1.97 3.79 26.75
CA MET A 1 0.83 4.14 25.86
C MET A 1 0.45 2.86 25.11
N GLU A 2 -0.55 2.16 25.64
CA GLU A 2 -0.98 0.86 25.10
C GLU A 2 -1.72 1.04 23.77
N PHE A 3 -1.21 0.38 22.73
CA PHE A 3 -1.93 0.23 21.47
C PHE A 3 -3.07 -0.77 21.68
N LYS A 4 -4.31 -0.31 21.81
CA LYS A 4 -5.49 -1.16 21.69
C LYS A 4 -5.59 -1.66 20.25
N VAL A 5 -5.10 -2.87 20.01
CA VAL A 5 -5.37 -3.63 18.79
C VAL A 5 -6.86 -3.98 18.84
N ARG A 6 -7.68 -3.37 17.99
CA ARG A 6 -9.06 -3.80 17.77
C ARG A 6 -9.00 -5.18 17.10
N ASN A 7 -9.35 -6.22 17.86
CA ASN A 7 -9.58 -7.55 17.31
C ASN A 7 -10.82 -7.46 16.38
N ILE A 8 -10.59 -7.48 15.08
CA ILE A 8 -11.66 -7.60 14.11
C ILE A 8 -11.85 -9.10 13.90
N VAL A 9 -12.98 -9.62 14.40
CA VAL A 9 -13.41 -10.99 14.21
C VAL A 9 -14.23 -11.05 12.90
N TYR A 10 -13.79 -11.87 11.95
CA TYR A 10 -14.56 -12.16 10.74
C TYR A 10 -15.01 -13.62 10.80
N ALA A 11 -16.29 -13.87 10.58
CA ALA A 11 -16.83 -15.21 10.38
C ALA A 11 -16.85 -15.54 8.89
N VAL A 12 -16.12 -16.54 8.48
CA VAL A 12 -16.18 -17.11 7.13
C VAL A 12 -16.48 -18.61 7.27
N GLY A 13 -17.62 -19.04 6.75
CA GLY A 13 -17.96 -20.46 6.72
C GLY A 13 -18.10 -21.16 8.09
N GLY A 14 -18.65 -20.45 9.11
CA GLY A 14 -18.92 -21.04 10.43
C GLY A 14 -17.72 -21.19 11.37
N THR A 15 -16.53 -20.82 10.96
CA THR A 15 -15.33 -20.85 11.80
C THR A 15 -14.94 -19.44 12.24
N VAL A 16 -14.99 -19.19 13.56
CA VAL A 16 -14.48 -17.94 14.15
C VAL A 16 -12.96 -18.04 14.22
N ILE A 17 -12.28 -17.32 13.34
CA ILE A 17 -10.80 -17.22 13.38
C ILE A 17 -10.43 -15.98 14.18
N ALA A 18 -9.89 -16.17 15.38
CA ALA A 18 -9.30 -15.11 16.19
C ALA A 18 -7.96 -14.70 15.55
N TYR A 19 -7.98 -13.64 14.74
CA TYR A 19 -6.77 -13.05 14.17
C TYR A 19 -6.14 -12.07 15.17
N GLY A 20 -5.41 -12.62 16.15
CA GLY A 20 -4.65 -11.83 17.12
C GLY A 20 -3.15 -11.90 16.85
N LEU A 21 -2.46 -10.83 17.21
CA LEU A 21 -1.02 -10.64 17.54
C LEU A 21 0.10 -11.23 16.64
N PHE A 22 -0.05 -12.37 15.97
CA PHE A 22 0.99 -12.98 15.14
C PHE A 22 1.19 -12.33 13.76
N ARG A 23 0.35 -11.36 13.36
CA ARG A 23 0.41 -10.69 12.05
C ARG A 23 1.42 -9.54 11.96
N SER A 24 1.96 -9.09 13.09
CA SER A 24 2.79 -7.87 13.15
C SER A 24 4.12 -7.96 12.39
N PHE A 25 4.57 -9.17 12.02
CA PHE A 25 5.88 -9.37 11.36
C PHE A 25 5.79 -10.24 10.10
N LYS A 26 4.60 -10.50 9.60
CA LYS A 26 4.41 -11.33 8.41
C LYS A 26 4.93 -10.59 7.17
N LYS A 27 5.90 -11.18 6.46
CA LYS A 27 6.52 -10.58 5.26
C LYS A 27 5.79 -10.91 3.97
N ASN A 28 5.07 -12.04 3.91
CA ASN A 28 4.32 -12.46 2.74
C ASN A 28 2.82 -12.52 3.02
N LEU A 29 1.99 -12.15 2.05
CA LEU A 29 0.55 -12.31 2.11
C LEU A 29 0.13 -13.73 1.75
N SER A 30 -0.90 -14.24 2.43
CA SER A 30 -1.57 -15.49 2.07
C SER A 30 -2.81 -15.22 1.20
N ASN A 31 -3.35 -16.25 0.57
CA ASN A 31 -4.62 -16.14 -0.16
C ASN A 31 -5.74 -15.57 0.73
N LEU A 32 -5.80 -15.96 2.00
CA LEU A 32 -6.79 -15.45 2.94
C LEU A 32 -6.63 -13.95 3.21
N ASP A 33 -5.41 -13.41 3.25
CA ASP A 33 -5.19 -11.97 3.40
C ASP A 33 -5.79 -11.19 2.23
N TYR A 34 -5.57 -11.65 0.99
CA TYR A 34 -6.15 -11.06 -0.21
C TYR A 34 -7.69 -11.20 -0.23
N GLN A 35 -8.25 -12.33 0.21
CA GLN A 35 -9.70 -12.53 0.31
C GLN A 35 -10.32 -11.55 1.31
N ILE A 36 -9.72 -11.37 2.49
CA ILE A 36 -10.20 -10.41 3.50
C ILE A 36 -10.16 -8.97 2.95
N ALA A 37 -9.10 -8.58 2.26
CA ALA A 37 -9.00 -7.26 1.65
C ALA A 37 -10.06 -7.07 0.54
N ALA A 38 -10.25 -8.09 -0.30
CA ALA A 38 -11.25 -8.10 -1.36
C ALA A 38 -12.68 -7.94 -0.82
N MET A 39 -13.04 -8.68 0.23
CA MET A 39 -14.32 -8.53 0.93
C MET A 39 -14.52 -7.09 1.44
N GLN A 40 -13.48 -6.47 2.00
CA GLN A 40 -13.53 -5.11 2.51
C GLN A 40 -13.72 -4.06 1.40
N LEU A 41 -13.27 -4.34 0.18
CA LEU A 41 -13.36 -3.47 -0.99
C LEU A 41 -14.57 -3.79 -1.88
N GLY A 42 -15.27 -4.90 -1.62
CA GLY A 42 -16.39 -5.38 -2.45
C GLY A 42 -15.94 -5.84 -3.84
N CYS A 43 -14.74 -6.43 -3.98
CA CYS A 43 -14.17 -6.91 -5.24
C CYS A 43 -13.65 -8.35 -5.09
N SER A 44 -13.04 -8.94 -6.13
CA SER A 44 -12.39 -10.26 -6.06
C SER A 44 -10.97 -10.17 -5.49
N ALA A 45 -10.48 -11.28 -4.92
CA ALA A 45 -9.10 -11.40 -4.47
C ALA A 45 -8.10 -11.26 -5.63
N SER A 46 -8.47 -11.75 -6.81
CA SER A 46 -7.67 -11.63 -8.04
C SER A 46 -7.45 -10.18 -8.45
N ALA A 47 -8.44 -9.29 -8.24
CA ALA A 47 -8.27 -7.86 -8.49
C ALA A 47 -7.22 -7.24 -7.56
N VAL A 48 -7.24 -7.58 -6.26
CA VAL A 48 -6.24 -7.11 -5.29
C VAL A 48 -4.85 -7.65 -5.61
N LYS A 49 -4.74 -8.95 -5.96
CA LYS A 49 -3.48 -9.57 -6.39
C LYS A 49 -2.91 -8.93 -7.66
N ALA A 50 -3.76 -8.57 -8.62
CA ALA A 50 -3.34 -7.89 -9.85
C ALA A 50 -2.65 -6.55 -9.55
N VAL A 51 -3.18 -5.76 -8.62
CA VAL A 51 -2.53 -4.51 -8.16
C VAL A 51 -1.17 -4.81 -7.53
N SER A 52 -1.09 -5.78 -6.61
CA SER A 52 0.16 -6.20 -5.97
C SER A 52 1.24 -6.59 -7.00
N MET A 53 0.86 -7.35 -8.03
CA MET A 53 1.79 -7.77 -9.08
C MET A 53 2.35 -6.59 -9.89
N ILE A 54 1.54 -5.59 -10.20
CA ILE A 54 1.99 -4.43 -10.99
C ILE A 54 2.88 -3.51 -10.17
N GLU A 55 2.54 -3.29 -8.90
CA GLU A 55 3.25 -2.35 -8.04
C GLU A 55 4.61 -2.88 -7.58
N SER A 56 4.72 -4.17 -7.31
CA SER A 56 5.90 -4.71 -6.64
C SER A 56 6.31 -6.12 -7.05
N ASN A 57 5.63 -6.69 -8.06
CA ASN A 57 5.77 -8.09 -8.45
C ASN A 57 5.36 -9.06 -7.32
N GLY A 58 4.30 -8.69 -6.58
CA GLY A 58 3.73 -9.55 -5.53
C GLY A 58 4.53 -9.60 -4.23
N ASP A 59 5.52 -8.73 -4.05
CA ASP A 59 6.37 -8.73 -2.86
C ASP A 59 6.68 -7.31 -2.39
N GLY A 60 6.36 -7.02 -1.15
CA GLY A 60 6.59 -5.71 -0.53
C GLY A 60 7.95 -5.53 0.11
N PHE A 61 8.80 -6.57 0.09
CA PHE A 61 10.13 -6.55 0.69
C PHE A 61 11.22 -6.91 -0.29
N THR A 62 12.44 -6.48 -0.02
CA THR A 62 13.63 -6.92 -0.75
C THR A 62 14.08 -8.31 -0.27
N SER A 63 14.97 -8.95 -0.99
CA SER A 63 15.59 -10.21 -0.57
C SER A 63 16.30 -10.13 0.78
N THR A 64 16.72 -8.93 1.20
CA THR A 64 17.31 -8.67 2.51
C THR A 64 16.28 -8.36 3.60
N GLY A 65 14.98 -8.42 3.29
CA GLY A 65 13.87 -8.18 4.24
C GLY A 65 13.56 -6.71 4.51
N LEU A 66 14.17 -5.77 3.79
CA LEU A 66 13.83 -4.35 3.88
C LEU A 66 12.57 -4.06 3.07
N VAL A 67 11.71 -3.15 3.56
CA VAL A 67 10.54 -2.71 2.79
C VAL A 67 10.98 -2.08 1.47
N LYS A 68 10.35 -2.47 0.36
CA LYS A 68 10.58 -1.82 -0.94
C LYS A 68 10.13 -0.37 -0.86
N THR A 69 10.97 0.54 -1.34
CA THR A 69 10.73 1.98 -1.31
C THR A 69 11.03 2.59 -2.67
N ARG A 70 10.20 3.55 -3.08
CA ARG A 70 10.46 4.39 -4.25
C ARG A 70 10.32 5.85 -3.84
N LEU A 71 11.46 6.54 -3.77
CA LEU A 71 11.53 7.96 -3.47
C LEU A 71 11.09 8.76 -4.70
N GLU A 72 10.07 9.58 -4.53
CA GLU A 72 9.54 10.49 -5.55
C GLU A 72 10.13 11.88 -5.32
N SER A 73 11.26 12.16 -5.93
CA SER A 73 12.08 13.35 -5.70
C SER A 73 11.32 14.66 -5.96
N GLN A 74 10.34 14.65 -6.88
CA GLN A 74 9.49 15.81 -7.17
C GLN A 74 8.66 16.30 -5.97
N PHE A 75 8.40 15.44 -4.98
CA PHE A 75 7.69 15.83 -3.76
C PHE A 75 8.62 16.25 -2.63
N LEU A 76 9.90 15.85 -2.69
CA LEU A 76 10.80 15.96 -1.54
C LEU A 76 11.06 17.43 -1.13
N ALA A 77 11.39 18.29 -2.08
CA ALA A 77 11.64 19.72 -1.81
C ALA A 77 10.43 20.41 -1.16
N ARG A 78 9.21 20.08 -1.63
CA ARG A 78 7.97 20.62 -1.05
C ARG A 78 7.82 20.30 0.42
N TYR A 79 8.07 19.04 0.80
CA TYR A 79 7.90 18.61 2.20
C TYR A 79 9.06 19.07 3.09
N GLN A 80 10.28 19.15 2.57
CA GLN A 80 11.42 19.74 3.28
C GLN A 80 11.15 21.21 3.63
N ASN A 81 10.71 21.99 2.65
CA ASN A 81 10.36 23.40 2.89
C ASN A 81 9.23 23.54 3.91
N ALA A 82 8.21 22.67 3.83
CA ALA A 82 7.11 22.67 4.80
C ALA A 82 7.56 22.27 6.23
N SER A 83 8.66 21.53 6.36
CA SER A 83 9.27 21.17 7.66
C SER A 83 10.29 22.20 8.15
N GLY A 84 10.49 23.30 7.41
CA GLY A 84 11.47 24.34 7.73
C GLY A 84 12.93 23.98 7.41
N LYS A 85 13.15 22.94 6.61
CA LYS A 85 14.50 22.52 6.19
C LYS A 85 14.80 22.97 4.76
N PRO A 86 16.05 23.37 4.45
CA PRO A 86 16.47 23.67 3.09
C PRO A 86 16.23 22.47 2.17
N ALA A 87 15.75 22.73 0.95
CA ALA A 87 15.53 21.71 -0.05
C ALA A 87 16.87 21.08 -0.47
N LYS A 88 16.95 19.76 -0.40
CA LYS A 88 18.09 18.94 -0.85
C LYS A 88 17.57 17.74 -1.65
N SER A 89 18.28 17.43 -2.74
CA SER A 89 18.01 16.24 -3.54
C SER A 89 18.72 15.03 -2.97
N PHE A 90 18.05 13.86 -3.01
CA PHE A 90 18.61 12.59 -2.60
C PHE A 90 18.24 11.50 -3.61
N LEU A 91 19.12 10.54 -3.80
CA LEU A 91 18.88 9.41 -4.71
C LEU A 91 18.18 8.24 -4.03
N THR A 92 18.24 8.15 -2.71
CA THR A 92 17.66 7.03 -1.95
C THR A 92 16.80 7.52 -0.80
N PHE A 93 15.81 6.69 -0.44
CA PHE A 93 15.02 6.91 0.77
C PHE A 93 15.90 7.01 2.03
N ALA A 94 16.90 6.15 2.16
CA ALA A 94 17.75 6.12 3.35
C ALA A 94 18.50 7.45 3.57
N SER A 95 19.08 8.02 2.52
CA SER A 95 19.77 9.32 2.61
C SER A 95 18.83 10.48 2.87
N ALA A 96 17.64 10.48 2.22
CA ALA A 96 16.60 11.47 2.49
C ALA A 96 16.07 11.37 3.93
N TYR A 97 15.86 10.13 4.43
CA TYR A 97 15.38 9.85 5.78
C TYR A 97 16.38 10.28 6.86
N ALA A 98 17.66 10.11 6.64
CA ALA A 98 18.71 10.61 7.54
C ALA A 98 18.73 12.14 7.64
N TYR A 99 18.37 12.84 6.57
CA TYR A 99 18.27 14.30 6.55
C TYR A 99 16.99 14.82 7.19
N ASP A 100 15.83 14.30 6.76
CA ASP A 100 14.50 14.66 7.27
C ASP A 100 13.53 13.48 7.16
N GLN A 101 13.27 12.84 8.29
CA GLN A 101 12.43 11.65 8.37
C GLN A 101 11.02 11.88 7.82
N SER A 102 10.37 12.98 8.22
CA SER A 102 9.00 13.27 7.81
C SER A 102 8.91 13.50 6.30
N SER A 103 9.76 14.36 5.77
CA SER A 103 9.77 14.69 4.34
C SER A 103 10.11 13.47 3.48
N ALA A 104 11.07 12.64 3.92
CA ALA A 104 11.41 11.41 3.23
C ALA A 104 10.22 10.43 3.20
N ILE A 105 9.55 10.22 4.33
CA ILE A 105 8.38 9.33 4.38
C ILE A 105 7.26 9.87 3.47
N LEU A 106 6.92 11.15 3.57
CA LEU A 106 5.85 11.76 2.78
C LEU A 106 6.12 11.68 1.27
N SER A 107 7.37 11.71 0.86
CA SER A 107 7.80 11.69 -0.54
C SER A 107 8.08 10.29 -1.10
N THR A 108 7.79 9.23 -0.36
CA THR A 108 8.14 7.87 -0.75
C THR A 108 6.91 6.98 -0.79
N SER A 109 6.83 6.10 -1.79
CA SER A 109 5.88 4.98 -1.81
C SER A 109 6.51 3.73 -1.19
N PHE A 110 5.67 2.87 -0.56
CA PHE A 110 6.16 1.77 0.26
C PHE A 110 5.46 0.45 -0.02
N GLY A 111 6.28 -0.60 -0.04
CA GLY A 111 5.84 -1.98 0.09
C GLY A 111 5.13 -2.53 -1.12
N GLU A 112 4.29 -3.54 -0.90
CA GLU A 112 3.69 -4.36 -1.95
C GLU A 112 2.73 -3.57 -2.86
N PHE A 113 2.03 -2.58 -2.31
CA PHE A 113 1.04 -1.77 -3.03
C PHE A 113 1.52 -0.35 -3.34
N GLN A 114 2.76 -0.02 -3.06
CA GLN A 114 3.39 1.28 -3.36
C GLN A 114 2.54 2.50 -2.94
N VAL A 115 1.82 2.41 -1.82
CA VAL A 115 1.05 3.54 -1.29
C VAL A 115 2.00 4.64 -0.83
N MET A 116 1.79 5.86 -1.33
CA MET A 116 2.60 7.03 -0.98
C MET A 116 2.45 7.41 0.49
N GLY A 117 3.57 7.76 1.13
CA GLY A 117 3.61 8.14 2.53
C GLY A 117 2.75 9.36 2.88
N PHE A 118 2.54 10.31 1.96
CA PHE A 118 1.63 11.44 2.21
C PHE A 118 0.15 11.00 2.36
N ASN A 119 -0.19 9.78 1.96
CA ASN A 119 -1.52 9.19 2.16
C ASN A 119 -1.70 8.54 3.54
N TYR A 120 -0.77 8.71 4.47
CA TYR A 120 -0.80 8.05 5.78
C TYR A 120 -2.14 8.20 6.52
N LYS A 121 -2.76 9.39 6.46
CA LYS A 121 -4.04 9.64 7.14
C LYS A 121 -5.17 8.79 6.55
N VAL A 122 -5.33 8.80 5.23
CA VAL A 122 -6.37 8.01 4.55
C VAL A 122 -6.08 6.51 4.60
N ALA A 123 -4.81 6.13 4.75
CA ALA A 123 -4.40 4.76 5.04
C ALA A 123 -4.66 4.33 6.50
N GLY A 124 -5.15 5.25 7.36
CA GLY A 124 -5.57 4.95 8.73
C GLY A 124 -4.52 5.19 9.81
N TYR A 125 -3.47 5.98 9.54
CA TYR A 125 -2.38 6.26 10.50
C TYR A 125 -2.43 7.69 11.01
N SER A 126 -1.98 7.90 12.26
CA SER A 126 -1.98 9.21 12.92
C SER A 126 -0.79 10.11 12.51
N SER A 127 0.30 9.51 12.00
CA SER A 127 1.49 10.24 11.58
C SER A 127 2.25 9.50 10.48
N PRO A 128 3.10 10.21 9.68
CA PRO A 128 3.99 9.57 8.71
C PRO A 128 4.88 8.50 9.36
N GLN A 129 5.40 8.76 10.56
CA GLN A 129 6.27 7.82 11.28
C GLN A 129 5.51 6.56 11.72
N SER A 130 4.25 6.68 12.17
CA SER A 130 3.43 5.52 12.53
C SER A 130 3.11 4.66 11.30
N TYR A 131 2.82 5.29 10.17
CA TYR A 131 2.66 4.63 8.87
C TYR A 131 3.92 3.86 8.48
N TYR A 132 5.07 4.54 8.45
CA TYR A 132 6.34 3.91 8.05
C TYR A 132 6.71 2.73 8.97
N ARG A 133 6.56 2.88 10.31
CA ARG A 133 6.80 1.77 11.24
C ARG A 133 5.94 0.55 10.93
N ALA A 134 4.68 0.75 10.58
CA ALA A 134 3.77 -0.35 10.25
C ALA A 134 4.15 -1.04 8.92
N VAL A 135 4.30 -0.26 7.83
CA VAL A 135 4.55 -0.84 6.50
C VAL A 135 5.93 -1.49 6.35
N LYS A 136 6.95 -1.02 7.10
CA LYS A 136 8.26 -1.66 7.11
C LYS A 136 8.31 -2.98 7.88
N SER A 137 7.33 -3.24 8.73
CA SER A 137 7.32 -4.44 9.58
C SER A 137 6.51 -5.59 9.01
N SER A 138 5.47 -5.33 8.21
CA SER A 138 4.49 -6.35 7.84
C SER A 138 3.84 -6.10 6.48
N ALA A 139 3.76 -7.16 5.65
CA ALA A 139 2.99 -7.16 4.40
C ALA A 139 1.49 -6.92 4.67
N VAL A 140 0.96 -7.42 5.79
CA VAL A 140 -0.43 -7.16 6.18
C VAL A 140 -0.68 -5.68 6.45
N SER A 141 0.29 -4.95 7.04
CA SER A 141 0.18 -3.51 7.22
C SER A 141 0.20 -2.75 5.90
N GLN A 142 0.98 -3.24 4.92
CA GLN A 142 0.99 -2.69 3.57
C GLN A 142 -0.35 -2.91 2.86
N LEU A 143 -0.93 -4.11 2.98
CA LEU A 143 -2.27 -4.43 2.45
C LEU A 143 -3.36 -3.58 3.13
N ASN A 144 -3.32 -3.41 4.45
CA ASN A 144 -4.27 -2.57 5.18
C ASN A 144 -4.18 -1.10 4.74
N SER A 145 -2.97 -0.61 4.45
CA SER A 145 -2.75 0.73 3.90
C SER A 145 -3.41 0.90 2.53
N PHE A 146 -3.27 -0.10 1.66
CA PHE A 146 -3.94 -0.14 0.37
C PHE A 146 -5.47 -0.14 0.52
N VAL A 147 -6.01 -0.99 1.38
CA VAL A 147 -7.46 -1.06 1.65
C VAL A 147 -7.98 0.27 2.18
N GLY A 148 -7.28 0.90 3.14
CA GLY A 148 -7.62 2.22 3.67
C GLY A 148 -7.64 3.28 2.59
N PHE A 149 -6.59 3.32 1.74
CA PHE A 149 -6.50 4.22 0.60
C PHE A 149 -7.65 4.02 -0.39
N CYS A 150 -7.93 2.77 -0.78
CA CYS A 150 -9.01 2.44 -1.71
C CYS A 150 -10.39 2.81 -1.17
N LYS A 151 -10.65 2.59 0.12
CA LYS A 151 -11.92 2.97 0.78
C LYS A 151 -12.10 4.49 0.78
N ALA A 152 -11.08 5.23 1.21
CA ALA A 152 -11.14 6.69 1.28
C ALA A 152 -11.35 7.33 -0.10
N ASN A 153 -10.80 6.75 -1.16
CA ASN A 153 -10.92 7.22 -2.53
C ASN A 153 -12.03 6.52 -3.35
N LYS A 154 -12.86 5.69 -2.69
CA LYS A 154 -14.00 4.96 -3.31
C LYS A 154 -13.58 4.14 -4.54
N LEU A 155 -12.45 3.45 -4.44
CA LEU A 155 -11.89 2.69 -5.58
C LEU A 155 -12.45 1.26 -5.70
N GLY A 156 -13.09 0.73 -4.66
CA GLY A 156 -13.66 -0.62 -4.65
C GLY A 156 -14.57 -0.93 -5.85
N PRO A 157 -15.54 -0.06 -6.22
CA PRO A 157 -16.39 -0.28 -7.39
C PRO A 157 -15.61 -0.48 -8.69
N TYR A 158 -14.53 0.25 -8.93
CA TYR A 158 -13.74 0.10 -10.15
C TYR A 158 -13.01 -1.25 -10.22
N LEU A 159 -12.54 -1.75 -9.08
CA LEU A 159 -11.96 -3.09 -8.97
C LEU A 159 -13.00 -4.20 -9.16
N ARG A 160 -14.20 -4.05 -8.55
CA ARG A 160 -15.32 -4.98 -8.70
C ARG A 160 -15.77 -5.10 -10.15
N ASP A 161 -15.97 -3.95 -10.79
CA ASP A 161 -16.55 -3.86 -12.14
C ASP A 161 -15.48 -4.02 -13.24
N LYS A 162 -14.22 -4.29 -12.85
CA LYS A 162 -13.07 -4.45 -13.76
C LYS A 162 -12.85 -3.23 -14.65
N ASN A 163 -13.24 -2.04 -14.17
CA ASN A 163 -12.98 -0.78 -14.85
C ASN A 163 -11.52 -0.36 -14.62
N TRP A 164 -10.61 -1.10 -15.23
CA TRP A 164 -9.16 -0.96 -15.02
C TRP A 164 -8.64 0.43 -15.38
N ALA A 165 -9.17 1.05 -16.42
CA ALA A 165 -8.78 2.39 -16.83
C ALA A 165 -9.14 3.45 -15.77
N ALA A 166 -10.37 3.39 -15.25
CA ALA A 166 -10.80 4.32 -14.20
C ALA A 166 -10.05 4.08 -12.88
N PHE A 167 -9.80 2.82 -12.52
CA PHE A 167 -8.97 2.47 -11.36
C PHE A 167 -7.55 3.01 -11.53
N ALA A 168 -6.89 2.69 -12.66
CA ALA A 168 -5.52 3.11 -12.97
C ALA A 168 -5.36 4.63 -12.93
N TYR A 169 -6.29 5.37 -13.51
CA TYR A 169 -6.28 6.83 -13.48
C TYR A 169 -6.33 7.39 -12.05
N ARG A 170 -7.20 6.81 -11.21
CA ARG A 170 -7.39 7.29 -9.83
C ARG A 170 -6.31 6.82 -8.85
N TYR A 171 -5.74 5.65 -9.11
CA TYR A 171 -4.71 5.06 -8.25
C TYR A 171 -3.32 5.58 -8.60
N ASN A 172 -2.96 5.55 -9.88
CA ASN A 172 -1.63 5.87 -10.39
C ASN A 172 -1.53 7.25 -11.06
N GLY A 173 -2.66 7.96 -11.21
CA GLY A 173 -2.70 9.28 -11.84
C GLY A 173 -2.83 9.27 -13.35
N PRO A 174 -2.88 10.46 -13.99
CA PRO A 174 -3.17 10.61 -15.42
C PRO A 174 -2.10 9.96 -16.34
N GLY A 175 -0.89 9.77 -15.84
CA GLY A 175 0.21 9.13 -16.60
C GLY A 175 0.13 7.60 -16.71
N TYR A 176 -0.92 6.94 -16.19
CA TYR A 176 -1.01 5.48 -16.13
C TYR A 176 -0.88 4.77 -17.49
N LYS A 177 -1.31 5.42 -18.58
CA LYS A 177 -1.24 4.87 -19.95
C LYS A 177 0.18 4.69 -20.45
N ALA A 178 1.11 5.57 -20.07
CA ALA A 178 2.52 5.47 -20.45
C ALA A 178 3.16 4.14 -20.03
N ASN A 179 2.65 3.55 -18.93
CA ASN A 179 3.12 2.27 -18.39
C ASN A 179 2.14 1.10 -18.65
N SER A 180 1.10 1.31 -19.47
CA SER A 180 0.04 0.31 -19.77
C SER A 180 -0.55 -0.30 -18.50
N TYR A 181 -0.79 0.53 -17.47
CA TYR A 181 -1.16 0.07 -16.14
C TYR A 181 -2.51 -0.67 -16.15
N ASP A 182 -3.50 -0.16 -16.87
CA ASP A 182 -4.83 -0.76 -17.06
C ASP A 182 -4.77 -2.12 -17.81
N THR A 183 -3.98 -2.21 -18.86
CA THR A 183 -3.78 -3.44 -19.63
C THR A 183 -3.08 -4.51 -18.77
N LYS A 184 -2.08 -4.12 -17.98
CA LYS A 184 -1.41 -5.01 -17.04
C LYS A 184 -2.34 -5.48 -15.93
N LEU A 185 -3.25 -4.62 -15.42
CA LEU A 185 -4.28 -5.03 -14.45
C LEU A 185 -5.17 -6.13 -15.03
N ALA A 186 -5.70 -5.92 -16.24
CA ALA A 186 -6.53 -6.92 -16.92
C ALA A 186 -5.77 -8.25 -17.12
N TYR A 187 -4.52 -8.18 -17.56
CA TYR A 187 -3.68 -9.37 -17.74
C TYR A 187 -3.50 -10.16 -16.46
N TRP A 188 -3.06 -9.53 -15.36
CA TRP A 188 -2.81 -10.21 -14.10
C TRP A 188 -4.10 -10.70 -13.44
N TYR A 189 -5.18 -9.92 -13.55
CA TYR A 189 -6.50 -10.35 -13.09
C TYR A 189 -6.89 -11.68 -13.72
N ASN A 190 -6.87 -11.77 -15.07
CA ASN A 190 -7.23 -12.98 -15.79
C ASN A 190 -6.31 -14.16 -15.43
N LYS A 191 -5.03 -13.89 -15.18
CA LYS A 191 -4.05 -14.90 -14.77
C LYS A 191 -4.36 -15.51 -13.40
N PHE A 192 -5.01 -14.77 -12.50
CA PHE A 192 -5.39 -15.24 -11.16
C PHE A 192 -6.80 -15.84 -11.10
N GLU A 193 -7.63 -15.62 -12.10
CA GLU A 193 -8.97 -16.22 -12.19
C GLU A 193 -8.93 -17.63 -12.83
N ASN A 194 -7.92 -17.89 -13.68
CA ASN A 194 -7.67 -19.19 -14.32
C ASN A 194 -6.69 -20.03 -13.49
#